data_600b5a9152dbaf5e35ac21ffbe9d15db
#
_entry.id   600b5a9152dbaf5e35ac21ffbe9d15db
#
_cell.length_a   1.000
_cell.length_b   1.000
_cell.length_c   1.000
_cell.angle_alpha   90.00
_cell.angle_beta   90.00
_cell.angle_gamma   90.00
#
_symmetry.space_group_name_H-M   'P 1'
#
loop_
_entity.id
_entity.type
_entity.pdbx_description
1 polymer ?
#
loop_
_entity_poly.entity_id
_entity_poly.type
_entity_poly.pdbx_seq_one_letter_code
_entity_poly.pdbx_strand_id
1 'polypeptide(L)'
;MKSPALRSTRDRLLGSIRTIESARHAGEPSYITDGIYRDGQLFRFACADINERYQRRRIEMVIAYDSSALTLAAPLAYFAGCGLGVIQPSSRGPLIDLQEIPPGCRLLLVADVLHRGSQLASAATLLRQSKGELVEIVTLLEVAEAKGAQRLAPISTYSVCSLR
;
A
#
# COMPACT_ATOMS: atom_id res chain seq x y z
N MET A 1 -16.35 24.61 -28.81
CA MET A 1 -15.29 24.34 -27.81
C MET A 1 -15.89 23.47 -26.71
N LYS A 2 -15.52 22.19 -26.66
CA LYS A 2 -15.96 21.30 -25.58
C LYS A 2 -15.19 21.68 -24.32
N SER A 3 -15.90 22.01 -23.23
CA SER A 3 -15.35 22.22 -21.89
C SER A 3 -14.45 21.03 -21.53
N PRO A 4 -13.23 21.22 -20.98
CA PRO A 4 -12.42 20.12 -20.52
C PRO A 4 -13.21 19.43 -19.41
N ALA A 5 -13.63 18.18 -19.67
CA ALA A 5 -14.26 17.34 -18.66
C ALA A 5 -13.36 17.36 -17.41
N LEU A 6 -13.91 17.75 -16.28
CA LEU A 6 -13.26 17.68 -14.97
C LEU A 6 -12.80 16.22 -14.79
N ARG A 7 -11.50 15.97 -14.93
CA ARG A 7 -10.92 14.65 -14.65
C ARG A 7 -11.26 14.28 -13.23
N SER A 8 -11.73 13.05 -13.03
CA SER A 8 -11.99 12.54 -11.69
C SER A 8 -10.73 12.64 -10.84
N THR A 9 -10.85 12.69 -9.52
CA THR A 9 -9.67 12.71 -8.64
C THR A 9 -8.79 11.47 -8.86
N ARG A 10 -9.40 10.32 -9.17
CA ARG A 10 -8.67 9.10 -9.52
C ARG A 10 -7.90 9.23 -10.84
N ASP A 11 -8.43 9.91 -11.86
CA ASP A 11 -7.69 10.19 -13.09
C ASP A 11 -6.50 11.11 -12.84
N ARG A 12 -6.63 12.08 -11.93
CA ARG A 12 -5.53 12.93 -11.51
C ARG A 12 -4.45 12.14 -10.77
N LEU A 13 -4.83 11.20 -9.88
CA LEU A 13 -3.89 10.28 -9.24
C LEU A 13 -3.09 9.50 -10.26
N LEU A 14 -3.76 8.85 -11.22
CA LEU A 14 -3.10 8.09 -12.29
C LEU A 14 -2.18 8.97 -13.13
N GLY A 15 -2.60 10.19 -13.47
CA GLY A 15 -1.80 11.16 -14.21
C GLY A 15 -0.56 11.68 -13.47
N SER A 16 -0.50 11.51 -12.14
CA SER A 16 0.64 11.90 -11.30
C SER A 16 1.66 10.77 -11.11
N ILE A 17 1.37 9.56 -11.58
CA ILE A 17 2.26 8.40 -11.53
C ILE A 17 3.19 8.44 -12.76
N ARG A 18 4.47 8.26 -12.53
CA ARG A 18 5.47 8.13 -13.59
C ARG A 18 5.95 6.70 -13.67
N THR A 19 6.09 6.20 -14.90
CA THR A 19 6.72 4.90 -15.15
C THR A 19 8.15 5.13 -15.59
N ILE A 20 9.08 4.42 -14.98
CA ILE A 20 10.50 4.41 -15.32
C ILE A 20 10.97 2.97 -15.52
N GLU A 21 12.12 2.78 -16.17
CA GLU A 21 12.76 1.47 -16.16
C GLU A 21 13.26 1.11 -14.76
N SER A 22 13.03 -0.12 -14.34
CA SER A 22 13.44 -0.58 -13.02
C SER A 22 14.95 -0.68 -12.90
N ALA A 23 15.54 0.01 -11.93
CA ALA A 23 16.94 -0.16 -11.59
C ALA A 23 17.27 -1.54 -10.96
N ARG A 24 16.25 -2.26 -10.46
CA ARG A 24 16.42 -3.56 -9.78
C ARG A 24 16.17 -4.74 -10.70
N HIS A 25 15.32 -4.56 -11.72
CA HIS A 25 14.91 -5.62 -12.66
C HIS A 25 14.90 -5.06 -14.07
N ALA A 26 15.97 -5.28 -14.82
CA ALA A 26 16.09 -4.82 -16.21
C ALA A 26 14.90 -5.29 -17.05
N GLY A 27 14.30 -4.39 -17.83
CA GLY A 27 13.14 -4.66 -18.66
C GLY A 27 11.79 -4.64 -17.93
N GLU A 28 11.75 -4.39 -16.61
CA GLU A 28 10.50 -4.23 -15.87
C GLU A 28 10.21 -2.75 -15.58
N PRO A 29 8.95 -2.31 -15.62
CA PRO A 29 8.60 -0.97 -15.21
C PRO A 29 8.63 -0.81 -13.68
N SER A 30 9.11 0.34 -13.22
CA SER A 30 8.91 0.84 -11.86
C SER A 30 7.96 2.02 -11.87
N TYR A 31 7.08 2.11 -10.90
CA TYR A 31 6.06 3.14 -10.80
C TYR A 31 6.42 4.10 -9.66
N ILE A 32 6.56 5.38 -10.00
CA ILE A 32 6.91 6.46 -9.07
C ILE A 32 5.64 7.19 -8.67
N THR A 33 5.29 7.12 -7.40
CA THR A 33 4.07 7.70 -6.80
C THR A 33 4.31 9.07 -6.15
N ASP A 34 5.54 9.55 -6.11
CA ASP A 34 5.93 10.83 -5.46
C ASP A 34 5.08 12.03 -5.87
N GLY A 35 4.61 12.05 -7.13
CA GLY A 35 3.74 13.12 -7.64
C GLY A 35 2.45 13.25 -6.84
N ILE A 36 1.91 12.14 -6.32
CA ILE A 36 0.72 12.11 -5.49
C ILE A 36 1.01 12.74 -4.13
N TYR A 37 2.14 12.40 -3.52
CA TYR A 37 2.51 12.92 -2.19
C TYR A 37 2.88 14.41 -2.20
N ARG A 38 3.35 14.93 -3.35
CA ARG A 38 3.65 16.35 -3.54
C ARG A 38 2.42 17.22 -3.80
N ASP A 39 1.32 16.63 -4.29
CA ASP A 39 0.03 17.31 -4.42
C ASP A 39 -0.81 17.06 -3.16
N GLY A 40 -0.91 18.09 -2.29
CA GLY A 40 -1.62 17.96 -1.02
C GLY A 40 -3.10 17.58 -1.16
N GLN A 41 -3.75 17.87 -2.29
CA GLN A 41 -5.15 17.47 -2.53
C GLN A 41 -5.21 15.97 -2.86
N LEU A 42 -4.30 15.47 -3.69
CA LEU A 42 -4.24 14.05 -4.06
C LEU A 42 -3.84 13.20 -2.86
N PHE A 43 -2.86 13.65 -2.10
CA PHE A 43 -2.41 12.96 -0.88
C PHE A 43 -3.54 12.89 0.16
N ARG A 44 -4.21 14.02 0.41
CA ARG A 44 -5.36 14.06 1.31
C ARG A 44 -6.48 13.12 0.85
N PHE A 45 -6.77 13.09 -0.46
CA PHE A 45 -7.77 12.19 -1.01
C PHE A 45 -7.41 10.72 -0.77
N ALA A 46 -6.16 10.32 -1.05
CA ALA A 46 -5.71 8.95 -0.84
C ALA A 46 -5.83 8.52 0.63
N CYS A 47 -5.37 9.38 1.56
CA CYS A 47 -5.50 9.11 3.00
C CYS A 47 -6.97 9.04 3.44
N ALA A 48 -7.84 9.92 2.96
CA ALA A 48 -9.25 9.95 3.32
C ALA A 48 -9.99 8.69 2.80
N ASP A 49 -9.75 8.31 1.54
CA ASP A 49 -10.35 7.14 0.90
C ASP A 49 -10.03 5.85 1.68
N ILE A 50 -8.77 5.67 2.08
CA ILE A 50 -8.35 4.52 2.89
C ILE A 50 -8.94 4.63 4.31
N ASN A 51 -8.84 5.79 4.96
CA ASN A 51 -9.35 5.96 6.33
C ASN A 51 -10.85 5.68 6.42
N GLU A 52 -11.66 6.15 5.47
CA GLU A 52 -13.10 5.89 5.41
C GLU A 52 -13.39 4.38 5.34
N ARG A 53 -12.59 3.64 4.56
CA ARG A 53 -12.74 2.18 4.43
C ARG A 53 -12.46 1.44 5.75
N TYR A 54 -11.50 1.91 6.55
CA TYR A 54 -11.03 1.17 7.73
C TYR A 54 -11.51 1.71 9.08
N GLN A 55 -12.12 2.89 9.14
CA GLN A 55 -12.56 3.52 10.40
C GLN A 55 -13.47 2.62 11.27
N ARG A 56 -14.16 1.64 10.68
CA ARG A 56 -15.04 0.69 11.39
C ARG A 56 -14.44 -0.72 11.53
N ARG A 57 -13.22 -0.94 11.03
CA ARG A 57 -12.61 -2.28 10.99
C ARG A 57 -11.69 -2.59 12.16
N ARG A 58 -11.56 -1.70 13.14
CA ARG A 58 -10.72 -1.86 14.33
C ARG A 58 -9.30 -2.28 13.96
N ILE A 59 -8.62 -1.51 13.14
CA ILE A 59 -7.20 -1.70 12.87
C ILE A 59 -6.44 -1.25 14.11
N GLU A 60 -5.54 -2.10 14.63
CA GLU A 60 -4.77 -1.85 15.84
C GLU A 60 -3.29 -1.58 15.55
N MET A 61 -2.84 -1.97 14.36
CA MET A 61 -1.50 -1.63 13.87
C MET A 61 -1.47 -1.53 12.36
N VAL A 62 -0.89 -0.46 11.85
CA VAL A 62 -0.55 -0.29 10.42
C VAL A 62 0.90 -0.70 10.22
N ILE A 63 1.15 -1.56 9.25
CA ILE A 63 2.50 -2.02 8.90
C ILE A 63 2.85 -1.48 7.52
N ALA A 64 3.85 -0.62 7.43
CA ALA A 64 4.39 -0.16 6.15
C ALA A 64 5.30 -1.25 5.54
N TYR A 65 5.10 -1.56 4.26
CA TYR A 65 6.08 -2.34 3.51
C TYR A 65 7.14 -1.41 2.93
N ASP A 66 8.32 -1.41 3.54
CA ASP A 66 9.46 -0.54 3.33
C ASP A 66 9.26 0.96 3.76
N SER A 67 10.33 1.73 3.62
CA SER A 67 10.33 3.15 4.00
C SER A 67 9.50 4.04 3.06
N SER A 68 9.27 3.63 1.81
CA SER A 68 8.47 4.41 0.87
C SER A 68 7.01 4.45 1.30
N ALA A 69 6.48 3.31 1.73
CA ALA A 69 5.11 3.19 2.21
C ALA A 69 4.83 3.94 3.52
N LEU A 70 5.87 4.36 4.27
CA LEU A 70 5.69 5.14 5.50
C LEU A 70 4.93 6.44 5.26
N THR A 71 5.13 7.08 4.10
CA THR A 71 4.44 8.32 3.75
C THR A 71 2.92 8.16 3.77
N LEU A 72 2.43 6.99 3.36
CA LEU A 72 1.00 6.67 3.39
C LEU A 72 0.58 6.04 4.72
N ALA A 73 1.39 5.16 5.29
CA ALA A 73 1.06 4.40 6.48
C ALA A 73 1.00 5.26 7.76
N ALA A 74 1.91 6.23 7.90
CA ALA A 74 1.97 7.06 9.09
C ALA A 74 0.69 7.90 9.32
N PRO A 75 0.16 8.65 8.34
CA PRO A 75 -1.10 9.35 8.53
C PRO A 75 -2.27 8.40 8.77
N LEU A 76 -2.29 7.20 8.17
CA LEU A 76 -3.35 6.21 8.43
C LEU A 76 -3.31 5.72 9.88
N ALA A 77 -2.14 5.40 10.42
CA ALA A 77 -1.98 5.02 11.81
C ALA A 77 -2.39 6.14 12.76
N TYR A 78 -2.02 7.38 12.44
CA TYR A 78 -2.41 8.57 13.20
C TYR A 78 -3.94 8.76 13.24
N PHE A 79 -4.63 8.69 12.09
CA PHE A 79 -6.09 8.84 12.04
C PHE A 79 -6.81 7.68 12.71
N ALA A 80 -6.28 6.46 12.61
CA ALA A 80 -6.86 5.29 13.28
C ALA A 80 -6.55 5.25 14.78
N GLY A 81 -5.62 6.07 15.28
CA GLY A 81 -5.17 6.04 16.68
C GLY A 81 -4.51 4.72 17.05
N CYS A 82 -3.76 4.11 16.14
CA CYS A 82 -3.18 2.78 16.30
C CYS A 82 -1.65 2.76 16.13
N GLY A 83 -1.03 1.60 16.38
CA GLY A 83 0.41 1.42 16.23
C GLY A 83 0.88 1.50 14.77
N LEU A 84 2.17 1.77 14.58
CA LEU A 84 2.85 1.79 13.28
C LEU A 84 4.10 0.93 13.34
N GLY A 85 4.21 -0.03 12.43
CA GLY A 85 5.41 -0.84 12.22
C GLY A 85 5.94 -0.70 10.79
N VAL A 86 7.17 -1.14 10.57
CA VAL A 86 7.81 -1.12 9.24
C VAL A 86 8.46 -2.44 8.94
N ILE A 87 8.12 -3.05 7.81
CA ILE A 87 8.87 -4.18 7.27
C ILE A 87 10.03 -3.64 6.44
N GLN A 88 11.24 -4.04 6.76
CA GLN A 88 12.43 -3.69 5.99
C GLN A 88 12.72 -4.79 4.97
N PRO A 89 12.72 -4.49 3.66
CA PRO A 89 13.19 -5.45 2.65
C PRO A 89 14.68 -5.73 2.84
N SER A 90 15.05 -7.00 2.71
CA SER A 90 16.46 -7.40 2.70
C SER A 90 16.72 -8.46 1.64
N SER A 91 17.98 -8.73 1.35
CA SER A 91 18.40 -9.81 0.41
C SER A 91 18.01 -11.20 0.91
N ARG A 92 17.74 -11.35 2.21
CA ARG A 92 17.30 -12.61 2.83
C ARG A 92 15.78 -12.69 3.06
N GLY A 93 15.03 -11.71 2.57
CA GLY A 93 13.60 -11.56 2.76
C GLY A 93 13.21 -10.37 3.65
N PRO A 94 11.91 -10.15 3.86
CA PRO A 94 11.42 -9.06 4.69
C PRO A 94 11.77 -9.28 6.16
N LEU A 95 12.09 -8.18 6.87
CA LEU A 95 12.45 -8.17 8.28
C LEU A 95 11.50 -7.25 9.07
N ILE A 96 10.98 -7.76 10.17
CA ILE A 96 10.24 -7.01 11.19
C ILE A 96 10.40 -7.76 12.51
N ASP A 97 10.40 -7.05 13.64
CA ASP A 97 10.33 -7.70 14.94
C ASP A 97 8.89 -8.18 15.21
N LEU A 98 8.68 -9.48 15.07
CA LEU A 98 7.37 -10.10 15.30
C LEU A 98 6.94 -10.10 16.76
N GLN A 99 7.89 -9.93 17.71
CA GLN A 99 7.58 -9.89 19.15
C GLN A 99 6.89 -8.58 19.55
N GLU A 100 7.11 -7.53 18.75
CA GLU A 100 6.43 -6.23 18.91
C GLU A 100 4.94 -6.27 18.49
N ILE A 101 4.48 -7.37 17.86
CA ILE A 101 3.09 -7.53 17.41
C ILE A 101 2.31 -8.30 18.47
N PRO A 102 1.37 -7.64 19.18
CA PRO A 102 0.56 -8.31 20.18
C PRO A 102 -0.29 -9.46 19.61
N PRO A 103 -0.53 -10.53 20.37
CA PRO A 103 -1.44 -11.59 19.95
C PRO A 103 -2.86 -11.06 19.65
N GLY A 104 -3.42 -11.48 18.50
CA GLY A 104 -4.74 -11.04 18.05
C GLY A 104 -4.79 -9.63 17.49
N CYS A 105 -3.67 -8.90 17.46
CA CYS A 105 -3.58 -7.56 16.91
C CYS A 105 -4.03 -7.55 15.45
N ARG A 106 -4.96 -6.65 15.12
CA ARG A 106 -5.51 -6.51 13.78
C ARG A 106 -4.63 -5.61 12.92
N LEU A 107 -3.97 -6.22 11.94
CA LEU A 107 -2.93 -5.61 11.12
C LEU A 107 -3.46 -5.15 9.76
N LEU A 108 -3.02 -3.97 9.33
CA LEU A 108 -3.20 -3.48 7.97
C LEU A 108 -1.81 -3.34 7.33
N LEU A 109 -1.52 -4.11 6.28
CA LEU A 109 -0.27 -3.98 5.54
C LEU A 109 -0.44 -2.94 4.43
N VAL A 110 0.42 -1.93 4.43
CA VAL A 110 0.36 -0.79 3.48
C VAL A 110 1.60 -0.79 2.61
N ALA A 111 1.42 -0.63 1.30
CA ALA A 111 2.48 -0.45 0.32
C ALA A 111 2.08 0.61 -0.72
N ASP A 112 3.04 1.16 -1.45
CA ASP A 112 2.74 2.14 -2.49
C ASP A 112 2.15 1.48 -3.73
N VAL A 113 2.76 0.39 -4.19
CA VAL A 113 2.41 -0.23 -5.46
C VAL A 113 2.22 -1.74 -5.31
N LEU A 114 1.09 -2.23 -5.80
CA LEU A 114 0.85 -3.64 -6.05
C LEU A 114 1.10 -3.94 -7.53
N HIS A 115 2.27 -4.51 -7.84
CA HIS A 115 2.60 -5.00 -9.16
C HIS A 115 2.39 -6.52 -9.20
N ARG A 116 3.44 -7.33 -9.21
CA ARG A 116 3.32 -8.80 -9.22
C ARG A 116 2.99 -9.42 -7.85
N GLY A 117 3.04 -8.65 -6.78
CA GLY A 117 2.65 -9.07 -5.44
C GLY A 117 3.61 -10.03 -4.73
N SER A 118 4.73 -10.43 -5.33
CA SER A 118 5.66 -11.41 -4.72
C SER A 118 6.26 -10.92 -3.40
N GLN A 119 6.67 -9.66 -3.34
CA GLN A 119 7.23 -9.05 -2.13
C GLN A 119 6.17 -8.94 -1.03
N LEU A 120 4.96 -8.52 -1.37
CA LEU A 120 3.84 -8.43 -0.41
C LEU A 120 3.39 -9.82 0.05
N ALA A 121 3.47 -10.84 -0.80
CA ALA A 121 3.22 -12.24 -0.40
C ALA A 121 4.25 -12.72 0.64
N SER A 122 5.53 -12.39 0.44
CA SER A 122 6.57 -12.70 1.43
C SER A 122 6.35 -11.95 2.74
N ALA A 123 5.99 -10.68 2.69
CA ALA A 123 5.65 -9.88 3.86
C ALA A 123 4.43 -10.45 4.61
N ALA A 124 3.37 -10.81 3.88
CA ALA A 124 2.19 -11.42 4.46
C ALA A 124 2.49 -12.79 5.11
N THR A 125 3.37 -13.57 4.50
CA THR A 125 3.83 -14.84 5.07
C THR A 125 4.59 -14.62 6.37
N LEU A 126 5.46 -13.60 6.43
CA LEU A 126 6.15 -13.20 7.64
C LEU A 126 5.17 -12.76 8.74
N LEU A 127 4.22 -11.88 8.41
CA LEU A 127 3.23 -11.41 9.38
C LEU A 127 2.33 -12.52 9.92
N ARG A 128 2.05 -13.56 9.14
CA ARG A 128 1.33 -14.76 9.62
C ARG A 128 2.09 -15.57 10.67
N GLN A 129 3.40 -15.40 10.77
CA GLN A 129 4.19 -16.03 11.84
C GLN A 129 4.02 -15.31 13.17
N SER A 130 3.56 -14.04 13.16
CA SER A 130 3.10 -13.37 14.36
C SER A 130 1.76 -13.97 14.81
N LYS A 131 1.36 -13.67 16.03
CA LYS A 131 0.02 -14.03 16.51
C LYS A 131 -1.04 -13.00 16.13
N GLY A 132 -0.73 -12.04 15.25
CA GLY A 132 -1.64 -11.02 14.74
C GLY A 132 -2.52 -11.53 13.61
N GLU A 133 -3.59 -10.78 13.31
CA GLU A 133 -4.52 -11.02 12.22
C GLU A 133 -4.27 -10.01 11.08
N LEU A 134 -3.74 -10.46 9.93
CA LEU A 134 -3.64 -9.62 8.75
C LEU A 134 -5.03 -9.44 8.11
N VAL A 135 -5.62 -8.27 8.30
CA VAL A 135 -6.99 -7.95 7.87
C VAL A 135 -7.05 -7.74 6.36
N GLU A 136 -6.15 -6.93 5.81
CA GLU A 136 -6.12 -6.60 4.38
C GLU A 136 -4.74 -6.02 3.99
N ILE A 137 -4.43 -6.04 2.70
CA ILE A 137 -3.27 -5.35 2.12
C ILE A 137 -3.79 -4.13 1.35
N VAL A 138 -3.27 -2.96 1.67
CA VAL A 138 -3.66 -1.68 1.05
C VAL A 138 -2.53 -1.13 0.22
N THR A 139 -2.86 -0.66 -0.98
CA THR A 139 -1.88 0.02 -1.83
C THR A 139 -2.46 1.31 -2.42
N LEU A 140 -1.58 2.24 -2.75
CA LEU A 140 -1.97 3.44 -3.45
C LEU A 140 -2.31 3.12 -4.91
N LEU A 141 -1.50 2.28 -5.55
CA LEU A 141 -1.63 1.86 -6.94
C LEU A 141 -1.64 0.33 -7.07
N GLU A 142 -2.56 -0.19 -7.88
CA GLU A 142 -2.49 -1.54 -8.42
C GLU A 142 -2.21 -1.50 -9.92
N VAL A 143 -1.29 -2.34 -10.40
CA VAL A 143 -1.08 -2.62 -11.81
C VAL A 143 -1.85 -3.89 -12.15
N ALA A 144 -3.08 -3.73 -12.64
CA ALA A 144 -4.04 -4.84 -12.78
C ALA A 144 -3.53 -5.96 -13.72
N GLU A 145 -2.87 -5.60 -14.82
CA GLU A 145 -2.30 -6.56 -15.79
C GLU A 145 -1.24 -7.49 -15.15
N ALA A 146 -0.57 -7.04 -14.10
CA ALA A 146 0.44 -7.83 -13.39
C ALA A 146 -0.15 -8.91 -12.47
N LYS A 147 -1.48 -8.90 -12.25
CA LYS A 147 -2.23 -9.91 -11.49
C LYS A 147 -1.73 -10.11 -10.05
N GLY A 148 -1.17 -9.07 -9.44
CA GLY A 148 -0.63 -9.13 -8.08
C GLY A 148 -1.67 -9.53 -7.03
N ALA A 149 -2.89 -9.01 -7.12
CA ALA A 149 -3.98 -9.36 -6.22
C ALA A 149 -4.33 -10.86 -6.25
N GLN A 150 -4.27 -11.49 -7.44
CA GLN A 150 -4.50 -12.94 -7.57
C GLN A 150 -3.43 -13.76 -6.84
N ARG A 151 -2.18 -13.30 -6.87
CA ARG A 151 -1.06 -13.92 -6.13
C ARG A 151 -1.24 -13.84 -4.62
N LEU A 152 -1.86 -12.78 -4.14
CA LEU A 152 -2.08 -12.52 -2.70
C LEU A 152 -3.28 -13.29 -2.15
N ALA A 153 -4.13 -13.86 -2.99
CA ALA A 153 -5.28 -14.64 -2.54
C ALA A 153 -4.86 -15.77 -1.57
N PRO A 154 -5.63 -16.02 -0.51
CA PRO A 154 -6.95 -15.49 -0.19
C PRO A 154 -6.95 -14.16 0.60
N ILE A 155 -5.81 -13.48 0.75
CA ILE A 155 -5.75 -12.19 1.46
C ILE A 155 -6.44 -11.13 0.61
N SER A 156 -7.38 -10.40 1.20
CA SER A 156 -8.03 -9.27 0.53
C SER A 156 -7.03 -8.14 0.25
N THR A 157 -7.19 -7.50 -0.90
CA THR A 157 -6.40 -6.33 -1.28
C THR A 157 -7.32 -5.17 -1.60
N TYR A 158 -6.88 -3.95 -1.30
CA TYR A 158 -7.54 -2.72 -1.69
C TYR A 158 -6.52 -1.74 -2.27
N SER A 159 -6.88 -1.09 -3.37
CA SER A 159 -6.03 -0.09 -4.01
C SER A 159 -6.83 1.18 -4.31
N VAL A 160 -6.25 2.35 -3.97
CA VAL A 160 -6.91 3.66 -4.19
C VAL A 160 -7.15 3.91 -5.67
N CYS A 161 -6.18 3.52 -6.50
CA CYS A 161 -6.33 3.57 -7.96
C CYS A 161 -5.71 2.32 -8.62
N SER A 162 -6.15 2.05 -9.87
CA SER A 162 -5.68 0.90 -10.64
C SER A 162 -5.29 1.34 -12.05
N LEU A 163 -4.10 0.95 -12.47
CA LEU A 163 -3.60 1.09 -13.83
C LEU A 163 -3.94 -0.20 -14.59
N ARG A 164 -4.62 -0.02 -15.72
CA ARG A 164 -5.01 -1.09 -16.64
C ARG A 164 -4.10 -1.09 -17.85
#